data_8dfb97b3a247515434c383df5e2ad606
#
_entry.id   8dfb97b3a247515434c383df5e2ad606
#
_cell.length_a   1.000
_cell.length_b   1.000
_cell.length_c   1.000
_cell.angle_alpha   90.00
_cell.angle_beta   90.00
_cell.angle_gamma   90.00
#
_symmetry.space_group_name_H-M   'P 1'
#
loop_
_entity.id
_entity.type
_entity.pdbx_description
1 polymer ?
#
loop_
_entity_poly.entity_id
_entity_poly.type
_entity_poly.pdbx_seq_one_letter_code
_entity_poly.pdbx_strand_id
1 'polypeptide(L)'
;MRERLFPRWCTALFTLLPMSELLYLPADGQSVYAAALACTVCALAGIGAARLSDRVRHSAPAQWVLALTSLFPLLASIARMSIFLQKTVFTGRSCGSTVVLLTVCILLTASMGLNRCAMWALPIAWLTGAVLLLSGVLTLTQLTPANFSAPTAVLLPQFRHILYSLLPVSVVLALSLPEDKLSASVSRGLSAGGALLALLLLRTVLLLGANTAALLPYPAFTAAGLAAIGDFARHGEVFFAAPLLLCEIGRCAALVCVLLYPFTRTCGVLHLRRPQ
;
A
#
# COMPACT_ATOMS: atom_id res chain seq x y z
N MET A 1 15.74 26.03 5.91
CA MET A 1 14.29 25.88 6.11
C MET A 1 13.99 24.39 6.18
N ARG A 2 13.50 23.86 7.32
CA ARG A 2 12.92 22.50 7.36
C ARG A 2 11.62 22.57 6.57
N GLU A 3 11.57 21.94 5.39
CA GLU A 3 10.29 21.77 4.70
C GLU A 3 9.38 20.93 5.61
N ARG A 4 8.43 21.59 6.25
CA ARG A 4 7.41 20.90 7.07
C ARG A 4 6.50 20.15 6.11
N LEU A 5 6.40 18.85 6.28
CA LEU A 5 5.42 18.04 5.57
C LEU A 5 4.02 18.48 5.97
N PHE A 6 3.16 18.71 4.98
CA PHE A 6 1.77 19.04 5.27
C PHE A 6 1.02 17.77 5.74
N PRO A 7 0.17 17.87 6.78
CA PRO A 7 -0.58 16.74 7.33
C PRO A 7 -1.36 15.93 6.28
N ARG A 8 -1.91 16.61 5.26
CA ARG A 8 -2.66 15.99 4.17
C ARG A 8 -1.81 15.02 3.32
N TRP A 9 -0.53 15.31 3.12
CA TRP A 9 0.37 14.46 2.34
C TRP A 9 0.76 13.19 3.12
N CYS A 10 1.01 13.35 4.42
CA CYS A 10 1.26 12.23 5.30
C CYS A 10 0.00 11.34 5.41
N THR A 11 -1.19 11.93 5.57
CA THR A 11 -2.45 11.18 5.57
C THR A 11 -2.60 10.38 4.28
N ALA A 12 -2.36 10.99 3.11
CA ALA A 12 -2.43 10.29 1.83
C ALA A 12 -1.43 9.14 1.74
N LEU A 13 -0.18 9.33 2.17
CA LEU A 13 0.83 8.28 2.18
C LEU A 13 0.37 7.06 3.02
N PHE A 14 -0.17 7.31 4.22
CA PHE A 14 -0.70 6.24 5.07
C PHE A 14 -1.98 5.59 4.51
N THR A 15 -2.76 6.31 3.71
CA THR A 15 -3.92 5.75 2.99
C THR A 15 -3.47 4.77 1.89
N LEU A 16 -2.35 5.03 1.20
CA LEU A 16 -1.84 4.14 0.15
C LEU A 16 -1.41 2.77 0.70
N LEU A 17 -0.99 2.68 1.97
CA LEU A 17 -0.47 1.43 2.54
C LEU A 17 -1.51 0.28 2.51
N PRO A 18 -2.73 0.43 3.05
CA PRO A 18 -3.74 -0.61 2.94
C PRO A 18 -4.22 -0.83 1.50
N MET A 19 -4.32 0.23 0.69
CA MET A 19 -4.79 0.12 -0.69
C MET A 19 -3.86 -0.74 -1.55
N SER A 20 -2.54 -0.65 -1.35
CA SER A 20 -1.57 -1.46 -2.08
C SER A 20 -1.70 -2.95 -1.81
N GLU A 21 -2.23 -3.35 -0.66
CA GLU A 21 -2.43 -4.76 -0.31
C GLU A 21 -3.60 -5.42 -1.06
N LEU A 22 -4.57 -4.64 -1.57
CA LEU A 22 -5.77 -5.16 -2.22
C LEU A 22 -5.48 -6.14 -3.35
N LEU A 23 -4.39 -5.94 -4.11
CA LEU A 23 -4.03 -6.82 -5.22
C LEU A 23 -3.60 -8.22 -4.77
N TYR A 24 -3.10 -8.36 -3.55
CA TYR A 24 -2.44 -9.58 -3.08
C TYR A 24 -3.25 -10.37 -2.07
N LEU A 25 -4.33 -9.76 -1.56
CA LEU A 25 -5.13 -10.39 -0.51
C LEU A 25 -6.11 -11.41 -1.10
N PRO A 26 -6.20 -12.59 -0.52
CA PRO A 26 -7.34 -13.48 -0.78
C PRO A 26 -8.62 -12.79 -0.31
N ALA A 27 -9.69 -12.95 -1.07
CA ALA A 27 -10.99 -12.39 -0.73
C ALA A 27 -11.95 -13.50 -0.32
N ASP A 28 -12.24 -13.57 0.96
CA ASP A 28 -13.33 -14.35 1.50
C ASP A 28 -14.18 -13.49 2.45
N GLY A 29 -15.29 -13.99 2.96
CA GLY A 29 -16.16 -13.21 3.86
C GLY A 29 -15.46 -12.74 5.13
N GLN A 30 -14.41 -13.42 5.59
CA GLN A 30 -13.65 -13.06 6.79
C GLN A 30 -12.51 -12.09 6.49
N SER A 31 -12.02 -12.00 5.25
CA SER A 31 -10.96 -11.08 4.85
C SER A 31 -11.37 -9.61 5.07
N VAL A 32 -12.67 -9.31 4.97
CA VAL A 32 -13.21 -7.97 5.26
C VAL A 32 -13.00 -7.59 6.72
N TYR A 33 -13.35 -8.49 7.65
CA TYR A 33 -13.15 -8.27 9.09
C TYR A 33 -11.67 -8.28 9.46
N ALA A 34 -10.90 -9.18 8.86
CA ALA A 34 -9.45 -9.26 9.05
C ALA A 34 -8.75 -7.98 8.63
N ALA A 35 -9.15 -7.39 7.50
CA ALA A 35 -8.62 -6.12 7.01
C ALA A 35 -8.93 -4.96 7.97
N ALA A 36 -10.19 -4.85 8.42
CA ALA A 36 -10.60 -3.82 9.36
C ALA A 36 -9.83 -3.90 10.68
N LEU A 37 -9.71 -5.11 11.25
CA LEU A 37 -8.96 -5.33 12.49
C LEU A 37 -7.48 -5.06 12.33
N ALA A 38 -6.85 -5.57 11.25
CA ALA A 38 -5.42 -5.36 11.00
C ALA A 38 -5.08 -3.87 10.82
N CYS A 39 -5.90 -3.13 10.05
CA CYS A 39 -5.71 -1.69 9.88
C CYS A 39 -5.89 -0.91 11.18
N THR A 40 -6.83 -1.33 12.04
CA THR A 40 -7.02 -0.73 13.37
C THR A 40 -5.78 -0.96 14.26
N VAL A 41 -5.25 -2.18 14.30
CA VAL A 41 -4.02 -2.50 15.05
C VAL A 41 -2.83 -1.72 14.49
N CYS A 42 -2.67 -1.65 13.17
CA CYS A 42 -1.62 -0.86 12.52
C CYS A 42 -1.75 0.65 12.84
N ALA A 43 -2.97 1.18 12.91
CA ALA A 43 -3.22 2.57 13.27
C ALA A 43 -2.79 2.84 14.72
N LEU A 44 -3.15 1.97 15.66
CA LEU A 44 -2.76 2.08 17.07
C LEU A 44 -1.23 2.00 17.24
N ALA A 45 -0.59 1.01 16.59
CA ALA A 45 0.86 0.86 16.60
C ALA A 45 1.57 2.07 15.95
N GLY A 46 1.05 2.56 14.82
CA GLY A 46 1.57 3.74 14.14
C GLY A 46 1.43 5.03 14.97
N ILE A 47 0.33 5.21 15.72
CA ILE A 47 0.17 6.31 16.67
C ILE A 47 1.23 6.21 17.78
N GLY A 48 1.44 5.02 18.34
CA GLY A 48 2.48 4.78 19.33
C GLY A 48 3.88 5.11 18.79
N ALA A 49 4.18 4.65 17.57
CA ALA A 49 5.43 4.94 16.86
C ALA A 49 5.61 6.45 16.60
N ALA A 50 4.56 7.14 16.16
CA ALA A 50 4.61 8.58 15.92
C ALA A 50 4.98 9.41 17.17
N ARG A 51 4.56 8.96 18.37
CA ARG A 51 4.95 9.61 19.64
C ARG A 51 6.42 9.40 19.99
N LEU A 52 7.04 8.33 19.47
CA LEU A 52 8.45 8.02 19.69
C LEU A 52 9.36 8.56 18.60
N SER A 53 8.80 9.10 17.52
CA SER A 53 9.54 9.51 16.30
C SER A 53 10.67 10.50 16.60
N ASP A 54 10.45 11.49 17.48
CA ASP A 54 11.48 12.49 17.82
C ASP A 54 12.69 11.85 18.50
N ARG A 55 12.49 10.90 19.42
CA ARG A 55 13.58 10.19 20.10
C ARG A 55 14.40 9.34 19.12
N VAL A 56 13.72 8.62 18.23
CA VAL A 56 14.36 7.75 17.22
C VAL A 56 15.17 8.58 16.22
N ARG A 57 14.66 9.72 15.79
CA ARG A 57 15.32 10.59 14.82
C ARG A 57 16.59 11.23 15.33
N HIS A 58 16.74 11.42 16.64
CA HIS A 58 17.96 11.96 17.23
C HIS A 58 19.01 10.88 17.54
N SER A 59 18.63 9.61 17.58
CA SER A 59 19.50 8.47 17.88
C SER A 59 20.06 7.84 16.61
N ALA A 60 21.38 7.94 16.37
CA ALA A 60 22.02 7.32 15.22
C ALA A 60 21.84 5.79 15.17
N PRO A 61 22.02 5.01 16.26
CA PRO A 61 21.81 3.58 16.21
C PRO A 61 20.36 3.20 15.89
N ALA A 62 19.38 3.96 16.40
CA ALA A 62 17.98 3.71 16.11
C ALA A 62 17.64 3.92 14.62
N GLN A 63 18.29 4.88 13.95
CA GLN A 63 18.13 5.09 12.50
C GLN A 63 18.68 3.92 11.68
N TRP A 64 19.81 3.33 12.08
CA TRP A 64 20.34 2.14 11.43
C TRP A 64 19.42 0.92 11.60
N VAL A 65 18.89 0.72 12.82
CA VAL A 65 17.90 -0.34 13.05
C VAL A 65 16.67 -0.12 12.17
N LEU A 66 16.19 1.11 12.06
CA LEU A 66 15.03 1.46 11.25
C LEU A 66 15.30 1.21 9.76
N ALA A 67 16.49 1.55 9.26
CA ALA A 67 16.91 1.28 7.90
C ALA A 67 16.94 -0.23 7.61
N LEU A 68 17.53 -1.02 8.50
CA LEU A 68 17.57 -2.48 8.35
C LEU A 68 16.18 -3.12 8.40
N THR A 69 15.30 -2.66 9.29
CA THR A 69 13.93 -3.16 9.37
C THR A 69 13.09 -2.80 8.14
N SER A 70 13.41 -1.69 7.44
CA SER A 70 12.73 -1.29 6.20
C SER A 70 13.09 -2.18 5.00
N LEU A 71 14.23 -2.87 5.05
CA LEU A 71 14.71 -3.72 3.95
C LEU A 71 13.80 -4.92 3.72
N PHE A 72 13.35 -5.57 4.79
CA PHE A 72 12.51 -6.77 4.69
C PHE A 72 11.17 -6.50 3.96
N PRO A 73 10.33 -5.52 4.39
CA PRO A 73 9.09 -5.23 3.69
C PRO A 73 9.32 -4.69 2.27
N LEU A 74 10.44 -4.00 2.01
CA LEU A 74 10.80 -3.54 0.68
C LEU A 74 11.03 -4.72 -0.28
N LEU A 75 11.87 -5.68 0.10
CA LEU A 75 12.17 -6.87 -0.72
C LEU A 75 10.92 -7.72 -0.92
N ALA A 76 10.11 -7.92 0.13
CA ALA A 76 8.85 -8.65 0.05
C ALA A 76 7.88 -7.98 -0.94
N SER A 77 7.79 -6.66 -0.94
CA SER A 77 6.94 -5.89 -1.87
C SER A 77 7.40 -6.02 -3.31
N ILE A 78 8.70 -5.88 -3.59
CA ILE A 78 9.25 -6.04 -4.94
C ILE A 78 8.99 -7.47 -5.45
N ALA A 79 9.18 -8.48 -4.61
CA ALA A 79 8.91 -9.87 -4.97
C ALA A 79 7.44 -10.09 -5.31
N ARG A 80 6.50 -9.60 -4.48
CA ARG A 80 5.05 -9.72 -4.73
C ARG A 80 4.62 -9.00 -6.01
N MET A 81 5.09 -7.76 -6.25
CA MET A 81 4.83 -7.03 -7.48
C MET A 81 5.34 -7.76 -8.72
N SER A 82 6.56 -8.31 -8.66
CA SER A 82 7.14 -9.02 -9.81
C SER A 82 6.36 -10.28 -10.14
N ILE A 83 5.96 -11.07 -9.13
CA ILE A 83 5.14 -12.28 -9.31
C ILE A 83 3.76 -11.91 -9.87
N PHE A 84 3.12 -10.85 -9.35
CA PHE A 84 1.83 -10.37 -9.86
C PHE A 84 1.93 -9.98 -11.33
N LEU A 85 2.88 -9.12 -11.69
CA LEU A 85 3.04 -8.65 -13.07
C LEU A 85 3.36 -9.77 -14.05
N GLN A 86 4.15 -10.77 -13.64
CA GLN A 86 4.43 -11.92 -14.48
C GLN A 86 3.21 -12.79 -14.74
N LYS A 87 2.39 -13.01 -13.72
CA LYS A 87 1.20 -13.85 -13.83
C LYS A 87 0.04 -13.17 -14.57
N THR A 88 0.00 -11.82 -14.56
CA THR A 88 -1.17 -11.06 -15.06
C THR A 88 -0.89 -10.26 -16.33
N VAL A 89 0.27 -9.58 -16.41
CA VAL A 89 0.56 -8.62 -17.48
C VAL A 89 1.66 -9.10 -18.42
N PHE A 90 2.74 -9.64 -17.88
CA PHE A 90 3.94 -10.01 -18.64
C PHE A 90 4.09 -11.53 -18.74
N THR A 91 3.03 -12.22 -19.12
CA THR A 91 3.04 -13.67 -19.35
C THR A 91 4.10 -14.04 -20.39
N GLY A 92 5.13 -14.83 -19.97
CA GLY A 92 6.21 -15.26 -20.87
C GLY A 92 7.50 -14.44 -20.81
N ARG A 93 7.58 -13.35 -20.04
CA ARG A 93 8.85 -12.63 -19.81
C ARG A 93 9.61 -13.19 -18.60
N SER A 94 10.95 -13.01 -18.60
CA SER A 94 11.79 -13.44 -17.49
C SER A 94 11.51 -12.64 -16.21
N CYS A 95 11.54 -13.30 -15.06
CA CYS A 95 11.36 -12.66 -13.74
C CYS A 95 12.39 -11.54 -13.52
N GLY A 96 13.61 -11.74 -13.95
CA GLY A 96 14.68 -10.77 -13.79
C GLY A 96 14.39 -9.41 -14.45
N SER A 97 13.85 -9.40 -15.68
CA SER A 97 13.54 -8.15 -16.37
C SER A 97 12.46 -7.33 -15.67
N THR A 98 11.45 -7.99 -15.10
CA THR A 98 10.38 -7.33 -14.35
C THR A 98 10.89 -6.75 -13.04
N VAL A 99 11.74 -7.50 -12.31
CA VAL A 99 12.37 -7.02 -11.08
C VAL A 99 13.26 -5.82 -11.34
N VAL A 100 14.08 -5.84 -12.40
CA VAL A 100 14.95 -4.72 -12.78
C VAL A 100 14.11 -3.49 -13.10
N LEU A 101 13.06 -3.63 -13.92
CA LEU A 101 12.18 -2.51 -14.28
C LEU A 101 11.55 -1.88 -13.04
N LEU A 102 10.97 -2.70 -12.13
CA LEU A 102 10.37 -2.23 -10.90
C LEU A 102 11.40 -1.52 -10.00
N THR A 103 12.58 -2.10 -9.85
CA THR A 103 13.65 -1.53 -9.03
C THR A 103 14.08 -0.16 -9.58
N VAL A 104 14.22 -0.02 -10.90
CA VAL A 104 14.53 1.28 -11.53
C VAL A 104 13.42 2.30 -11.26
N CYS A 105 12.16 1.94 -11.44
CA CYS A 105 11.03 2.83 -11.15
C CYS A 105 11.01 3.28 -9.67
N ILE A 106 11.23 2.35 -8.74
CA ILE A 106 11.28 2.63 -7.30
C ILE A 106 12.45 3.57 -6.98
N LEU A 107 13.64 3.31 -7.51
CA LEU A 107 14.83 4.14 -7.27
C LEU A 107 14.68 5.54 -7.86
N LEU A 108 14.12 5.66 -9.07
CA LEU A 108 13.81 6.96 -9.67
C LEU A 108 12.83 7.76 -8.82
N THR A 109 11.78 7.11 -8.31
CA THR A 109 10.81 7.76 -7.42
C THR A 109 11.46 8.14 -6.09
N ALA A 110 12.25 7.26 -5.49
CA ALA A 110 12.96 7.50 -4.24
C ALA A 110 14.01 8.62 -4.35
N SER A 111 14.64 8.79 -5.53
CA SER A 111 15.62 9.85 -5.77
C SER A 111 15.05 11.26 -5.57
N MET A 112 13.73 11.41 -5.66
CA MET A 112 13.04 12.68 -5.37
C MET A 112 13.06 13.04 -3.88
N GLY A 113 13.27 12.06 -3.00
CA GLY A 113 13.27 12.22 -1.55
C GLY A 113 11.88 12.05 -0.91
N LEU A 114 11.87 11.77 0.41
CA LEU A 114 10.67 11.39 1.16
C LEU A 114 9.55 12.44 1.11
N ASN A 115 9.91 13.73 1.15
CA ASN A 115 8.94 14.83 1.10
C ASN A 115 8.16 14.84 -0.23
N ARG A 116 8.86 14.68 -1.35
CA ARG A 116 8.23 14.64 -2.66
C ARG A 116 7.44 13.34 -2.87
N CYS A 117 7.93 12.21 -2.36
CA CYS A 117 7.16 10.96 -2.35
C CYS A 117 5.81 11.14 -1.61
N ALA A 118 5.82 11.82 -0.46
CA ALA A 118 4.59 12.13 0.27
C ALA A 118 3.65 13.09 -0.49
N MET A 119 4.20 14.07 -1.21
CA MET A 119 3.40 14.95 -2.08
C MET A 119 2.71 14.17 -3.21
N TRP A 120 3.43 13.26 -3.85
CA TRP A 120 2.88 12.42 -4.91
C TRP A 120 1.86 11.40 -4.40
N ALA A 121 1.90 11.03 -3.12
CA ALA A 121 0.92 10.14 -2.52
C ALA A 121 -0.52 10.69 -2.62
N LEU A 122 -0.70 12.01 -2.56
CA LEU A 122 -2.03 12.63 -2.62
C LEU A 122 -2.72 12.43 -3.99
N PRO A 123 -2.12 12.81 -5.14
CA PRO A 123 -2.73 12.56 -6.45
C PRO A 123 -2.89 11.06 -6.76
N ILE A 124 -1.97 10.22 -6.31
CA ILE A 124 -2.10 8.75 -6.45
C ILE A 124 -3.32 8.25 -5.65
N ALA A 125 -3.51 8.70 -4.40
CA ALA A 125 -4.66 8.32 -3.59
C ALA A 125 -5.99 8.75 -4.23
N TRP A 126 -6.06 9.97 -4.80
CA TRP A 126 -7.23 10.44 -5.53
C TRP A 126 -7.50 9.64 -6.80
N LEU A 127 -6.46 9.39 -7.60
CA LEU A 127 -6.58 8.56 -8.82
C LEU A 127 -7.08 7.16 -8.47
N THR A 128 -6.46 6.53 -7.47
CA THR A 128 -6.84 5.20 -7.01
C THR A 128 -8.27 5.20 -6.50
N GLY A 129 -8.65 6.16 -5.65
CA GLY A 129 -10.02 6.32 -5.16
C GLY A 129 -11.04 6.48 -6.29
N ALA A 130 -10.75 7.31 -7.28
CA ALA A 130 -11.62 7.52 -8.44
C ALA A 130 -11.82 6.24 -9.25
N VAL A 131 -10.75 5.51 -9.57
CA VAL A 131 -10.81 4.25 -10.31
C VAL A 131 -11.57 3.18 -9.52
N LEU A 132 -11.35 3.10 -8.21
CA LEU A 132 -12.05 2.15 -7.34
C LEU A 132 -13.55 2.48 -7.24
N LEU A 133 -13.91 3.74 -7.11
CA LEU A 133 -15.32 4.19 -7.11
C LEU A 133 -15.98 3.89 -8.46
N LEU A 134 -15.33 4.24 -9.56
CA LEU A 134 -15.86 3.96 -10.89
C LEU A 134 -16.10 2.46 -11.09
N SER A 135 -15.10 1.63 -10.76
CA SER A 135 -15.21 0.19 -10.81
C SER A 135 -16.35 -0.34 -9.89
N GLY A 136 -16.54 0.27 -8.71
CA GLY A 136 -17.63 -0.03 -7.81
C GLY A 136 -19.01 0.26 -8.43
N VAL A 137 -19.19 1.44 -9.00
CA VAL A 137 -20.43 1.86 -9.65
C VAL A 137 -20.79 0.95 -10.83
N LEU A 138 -19.82 0.62 -11.68
CA LEU A 138 -20.02 -0.24 -12.85
C LEU A 138 -20.46 -1.67 -12.50
N THR A 139 -20.11 -2.14 -11.31
CA THR A 139 -20.45 -3.50 -10.85
C THR A 139 -21.62 -3.56 -9.88
N LEU A 140 -22.24 -2.43 -9.52
CA LEU A 140 -23.35 -2.40 -8.54
C LEU A 140 -24.51 -3.32 -8.92
N THR A 141 -24.86 -3.40 -10.21
CA THR A 141 -25.96 -4.25 -10.71
C THR A 141 -25.64 -5.74 -10.68
N GLN A 142 -24.37 -6.10 -10.56
CA GLN A 142 -23.90 -7.49 -10.55
C GLN A 142 -23.69 -8.03 -9.13
N LEU A 143 -23.82 -7.18 -8.09
CA LEU A 143 -23.66 -7.58 -6.71
C LEU A 143 -24.79 -8.50 -6.27
N THR A 144 -24.45 -9.69 -5.81
CA THR A 144 -25.40 -10.68 -5.30
C THR A 144 -25.18 -10.87 -3.80
N PRO A 145 -26.10 -10.37 -2.93
CA PRO A 145 -25.95 -10.52 -1.47
C PRO A 145 -25.87 -11.97 -0.99
N ALA A 146 -26.49 -12.91 -1.73
CA ALA A 146 -26.42 -14.34 -1.45
C ALA A 146 -24.99 -14.92 -1.54
N ASN A 147 -24.08 -14.23 -2.25
CA ASN A 147 -22.67 -14.59 -2.35
C ASN A 147 -21.88 -14.34 -1.05
N PHE A 148 -22.45 -13.57 -0.14
CA PHE A 148 -21.88 -13.34 1.19
C PHE A 148 -22.28 -14.46 2.12
N SER A 149 -21.77 -15.66 1.89
CA SER A 149 -21.82 -16.74 2.88
C SER A 149 -20.71 -16.52 3.87
N ALA A 150 -21.02 -16.52 5.17
CA ALA A 150 -20.00 -16.48 6.22
C ALA A 150 -19.18 -17.78 6.12
N PRO A 151 -17.93 -17.73 5.67
CA PRO A 151 -17.14 -18.93 5.54
C PRO A 151 -16.76 -19.42 6.94
N THR A 152 -16.69 -20.73 7.09
CA THR A 152 -16.16 -21.41 8.27
C THR A 152 -14.64 -21.27 8.41
N ALA A 153 -13.99 -20.55 7.49
CA ALA A 153 -12.54 -20.37 7.45
C ALA A 153 -12.04 -19.42 8.54
N VAL A 154 -10.85 -19.68 9.01
CA VAL A 154 -10.26 -19.06 10.19
C VAL A 154 -9.84 -17.61 9.89
N LEU A 155 -10.40 -16.64 10.60
CA LEU A 155 -10.04 -15.21 10.56
C LEU A 155 -8.53 -14.96 10.77
N LEU A 156 -7.89 -15.78 11.61
CA LEU A 156 -6.53 -15.59 12.09
C LEU A 156 -5.44 -15.60 10.99
N PRO A 157 -5.42 -16.51 10.01
CA PRO A 157 -4.37 -16.51 8.97
C PRO A 157 -4.38 -15.24 8.13
N GLN A 158 -5.55 -14.74 7.73
CA GLN A 158 -5.69 -13.54 6.92
C GLN A 158 -5.35 -12.28 7.69
N PHE A 159 -5.82 -12.19 8.95
CA PHE A 159 -5.41 -11.12 9.86
C PHE A 159 -3.90 -11.06 10.01
N ARG A 160 -3.24 -12.19 10.25
CA ARG A 160 -1.78 -12.27 10.35
C ARG A 160 -1.10 -11.84 9.07
N HIS A 161 -1.58 -12.28 7.92
CA HIS A 161 -0.99 -11.91 6.62
C HIS A 161 -1.02 -10.40 6.41
N ILE A 162 -2.17 -9.76 6.60
CA ILE A 162 -2.32 -8.30 6.47
C ILE A 162 -1.46 -7.57 7.51
N LEU A 163 -1.48 -8.04 8.75
CA LEU A 163 -0.72 -7.45 9.84
C LEU A 163 0.79 -7.48 9.56
N TYR A 164 1.34 -8.62 9.14
CA TYR A 164 2.77 -8.75 8.82
C TYR A 164 3.20 -7.88 7.64
N SER A 165 2.31 -7.61 6.70
CA SER A 165 2.60 -6.73 5.58
C SER A 165 2.53 -5.24 5.95
N LEU A 166 1.50 -4.82 6.69
CA LEU A 166 1.23 -3.41 6.97
C LEU A 166 1.96 -2.88 8.21
N LEU A 167 2.06 -3.69 9.28
CA LEU A 167 2.58 -3.23 10.56
C LEU A 167 4.03 -2.72 10.47
N PRO A 168 4.99 -3.47 9.88
CA PRO A 168 6.37 -3.00 9.80
C PRO A 168 6.47 -1.69 9.01
N VAL A 169 5.75 -1.59 7.90
CA VAL A 169 5.79 -0.40 7.04
C VAL A 169 5.19 0.81 7.75
N SER A 170 4.02 0.65 8.39
CA SER A 170 3.35 1.75 9.10
C SER A 170 4.19 2.27 10.26
N VAL A 171 4.83 1.39 11.03
CA VAL A 171 5.71 1.75 12.15
C VAL A 171 6.98 2.44 11.64
N VAL A 172 7.64 1.87 10.64
CA VAL A 172 8.86 2.43 10.04
C VAL A 172 8.61 3.84 9.50
N LEU A 173 7.54 4.05 8.75
CA LEU A 173 7.19 5.36 8.21
C LEU A 173 6.78 6.34 9.30
N ALA A 174 6.00 5.90 10.31
CA ALA A 174 5.63 6.75 11.43
C ALA A 174 6.82 7.22 12.27
N LEU A 175 7.86 6.38 12.42
CA LEU A 175 9.10 6.76 13.11
C LEU A 175 9.99 7.70 12.28
N SER A 176 9.86 7.69 10.95
CA SER A 176 10.75 8.42 10.03
C SER A 176 10.27 9.81 9.65
N LEU A 177 8.95 10.04 9.64
CA LEU A 177 8.36 11.28 9.16
C LEU A 177 8.43 12.41 10.20
N PRO A 178 8.90 13.61 9.80
CA PRO A 178 8.98 14.79 10.68
C PRO A 178 7.68 15.61 10.63
N GLU A 179 6.72 15.29 11.46
CA GLU A 179 5.45 16.05 11.48
C GLU A 179 4.92 16.24 12.90
N ASP A 180 4.48 17.47 13.23
CA ASP A 180 3.92 17.81 14.54
C ASP A 180 2.56 17.14 14.82
N LYS A 181 1.80 16.81 13.75
CA LYS A 181 0.48 16.14 13.83
C LYS A 181 0.49 14.72 13.26
N LEU A 182 1.64 14.06 13.29
CA LEU A 182 1.85 12.76 12.65
C LEU A 182 0.88 11.69 13.16
N SER A 183 0.59 11.65 14.47
CA SER A 183 -0.36 10.69 15.05
C SER A 183 -1.76 10.79 14.45
N ALA A 184 -2.25 12.02 14.20
CA ALA A 184 -3.54 12.24 13.57
C ALA A 184 -3.53 11.87 12.08
N SER A 185 -2.43 12.16 11.38
CA SER A 185 -2.25 11.79 9.96
C SER A 185 -2.18 10.28 9.77
N VAL A 186 -1.45 9.57 10.65
CA VAL A 186 -1.36 8.10 10.67
C VAL A 186 -2.74 7.48 10.92
N SER A 187 -3.44 7.94 11.96
CA SER A 187 -4.77 7.43 12.30
C SER A 187 -5.75 7.62 11.14
N ARG A 188 -5.87 8.83 10.62
CA ARG A 188 -6.79 9.14 9.52
C ARG A 188 -6.44 8.36 8.25
N GLY A 189 -5.15 8.30 7.89
CA GLY A 189 -4.70 7.61 6.69
C GLY A 189 -4.95 6.11 6.74
N LEU A 190 -4.55 5.44 7.80
CA LEU A 190 -4.76 3.99 7.95
C LEU A 190 -6.23 3.63 8.12
N SER A 191 -7.04 4.46 8.82
CA SER A 191 -8.48 4.23 8.93
C SER A 191 -9.19 4.40 7.58
N ALA A 192 -8.89 5.48 6.84
CA ALA A 192 -9.48 5.71 5.52
C ALA A 192 -9.07 4.62 4.52
N GLY A 193 -7.78 4.29 4.44
CA GLY A 193 -7.28 3.23 3.57
C GLY A 193 -7.80 1.86 3.96
N GLY A 194 -7.91 1.57 5.26
CA GLY A 194 -8.48 0.33 5.77
C GLY A 194 -9.97 0.18 5.48
N ALA A 195 -10.75 1.26 5.60
CA ALA A 195 -12.17 1.27 5.23
C ALA A 195 -12.36 1.01 3.73
N LEU A 196 -11.55 1.66 2.89
CA LEU A 196 -11.56 1.42 1.43
C LEU A 196 -11.15 -0.02 1.10
N LEU A 197 -10.11 -0.55 1.74
CA LEU A 197 -9.68 -1.94 1.57
C LEU A 197 -10.81 -2.91 1.93
N ALA A 198 -11.45 -2.74 3.10
CA ALA A 198 -12.55 -3.58 3.55
C ALA A 198 -13.76 -3.50 2.59
N LEU A 199 -14.12 -2.30 2.12
CA LEU A 199 -15.21 -2.10 1.15
C LEU A 199 -14.93 -2.82 -0.17
N LEU A 200 -13.70 -2.79 -0.65
CA LEU A 200 -13.31 -3.42 -1.92
C LEU A 200 -13.21 -4.94 -1.81
N LEU A 201 -12.77 -5.45 -0.67
CA LEU A 201 -12.81 -6.88 -0.39
C LEU A 201 -14.26 -7.36 -0.31
N LEU A 202 -15.14 -6.61 0.37
CA LEU A 202 -16.57 -6.90 0.42
C LEU A 202 -17.18 -6.95 -1.00
N ARG A 203 -16.89 -5.92 -1.82
CA ARG A 203 -17.32 -5.89 -3.22
C ARG A 203 -16.84 -7.14 -3.98
N THR A 204 -15.58 -7.51 -3.83
CA THR A 204 -14.98 -8.67 -4.50
C THR A 204 -15.69 -9.95 -4.12
N VAL A 205 -16.01 -10.13 -2.84
CA VAL A 205 -16.77 -11.29 -2.34
C VAL A 205 -18.21 -11.30 -2.88
N LEU A 206 -18.88 -10.16 -2.91
CA LEU A 206 -20.25 -10.06 -3.43
C LEU A 206 -20.34 -10.32 -4.95
N LEU A 207 -19.28 -10.04 -5.70
CA LEU A 207 -19.20 -10.29 -7.16
C LEU A 207 -18.88 -11.74 -7.47
N LEU A 208 -17.82 -12.28 -6.86
CA LEU A 208 -17.28 -13.60 -7.22
C LEU A 208 -17.88 -14.74 -6.39
N GLY A 209 -18.47 -14.43 -5.23
CA GLY A 209 -18.81 -15.40 -4.19
C GLY A 209 -17.59 -15.79 -3.34
N ALA A 210 -17.81 -16.01 -2.04
CA ALA A 210 -16.74 -16.26 -1.07
C ALA A 210 -15.87 -17.47 -1.44
N ASN A 211 -16.47 -18.57 -1.91
CA ASN A 211 -15.75 -19.79 -2.27
C ASN A 211 -14.87 -19.60 -3.52
N THR A 212 -15.40 -18.94 -4.55
CA THR A 212 -14.66 -18.68 -5.80
C THR A 212 -13.53 -17.69 -5.56
N ALA A 213 -13.80 -16.62 -4.82
CA ALA A 213 -12.81 -15.59 -4.50
C ALA A 213 -11.64 -16.15 -3.67
N ALA A 214 -11.90 -17.10 -2.76
CA ALA A 214 -10.86 -17.74 -1.96
C ALA A 214 -9.90 -18.63 -2.79
N LEU A 215 -10.34 -19.16 -3.92
CA LEU A 215 -9.53 -20.03 -4.80
C LEU A 215 -8.67 -19.22 -5.81
N LEU A 216 -9.01 -17.96 -6.04
CA LEU A 216 -8.30 -17.14 -7.01
C LEU A 216 -7.03 -16.53 -6.42
N PRO A 217 -5.91 -16.53 -7.17
CA PRO A 217 -4.66 -15.92 -6.67
C PRO A 217 -4.74 -14.40 -6.52
N TYR A 218 -5.57 -13.74 -7.35
CA TYR A 218 -5.76 -12.29 -7.36
C TYR A 218 -7.24 -11.94 -7.54
N PRO A 219 -8.07 -12.17 -6.53
CA PRO A 219 -9.53 -12.06 -6.67
C PRO A 219 -10.00 -10.65 -6.98
N ALA A 220 -9.38 -9.61 -6.39
CA ALA A 220 -9.74 -8.22 -6.67
C ALA A 220 -9.43 -7.80 -8.13
N PHE A 221 -8.33 -8.31 -8.69
CA PHE A 221 -7.98 -8.11 -10.10
C PHE A 221 -8.99 -8.80 -11.02
N THR A 222 -9.33 -10.07 -10.74
CA THR A 222 -10.32 -10.82 -11.51
C THR A 222 -11.71 -10.17 -11.43
N ALA A 223 -12.12 -9.73 -10.23
CA ALA A 223 -13.38 -9.01 -10.05
C ALA A 223 -13.44 -7.69 -10.84
N ALA A 224 -12.31 -7.03 -11.02
CA ALA A 224 -12.22 -5.82 -11.84
C ALA A 224 -12.44 -6.11 -13.35
N GLY A 225 -12.03 -7.28 -13.81
CA GLY A 225 -12.27 -7.72 -15.20
C GLY A 225 -13.75 -7.95 -15.51
N LEU A 226 -14.59 -8.20 -14.48
CA LEU A 226 -16.05 -8.30 -14.66
C LEU A 226 -16.72 -6.94 -14.87
N ALA A 227 -16.05 -5.84 -14.53
CA ALA A 227 -16.52 -4.49 -14.81
C ALA A 227 -16.34 -4.13 -16.29
N ALA A 228 -17.03 -4.88 -17.18
CA ALA A 228 -16.99 -4.61 -18.61
C ALA A 228 -17.85 -3.39 -18.96
N ILE A 229 -17.25 -2.39 -19.59
CA ILE A 229 -17.97 -1.28 -20.21
C ILE A 229 -18.19 -1.63 -21.69
N GLY A 230 -19.21 -2.45 -21.97
CA GLY A 230 -19.51 -2.92 -23.32
C GLY A 230 -18.31 -3.65 -23.96
N ASP A 231 -18.26 -3.68 -25.30
CA ASP A 231 -17.12 -4.28 -26.04
C ASP A 231 -15.82 -3.48 -25.95
N PHE A 232 -15.87 -2.24 -25.47
CA PHE A 232 -14.73 -1.30 -25.47
C PHE A 232 -13.69 -1.55 -24.39
N ALA A 233 -14.04 -2.19 -23.28
CA ALA A 233 -13.12 -2.41 -22.16
C ALA A 233 -13.09 -3.88 -21.74
N ARG A 234 -12.64 -4.76 -22.64
CA ARG A 234 -12.40 -6.19 -22.34
C ARG A 234 -11.26 -6.43 -21.33
N HIS A 235 -10.45 -5.41 -21.02
CA HIS A 235 -9.29 -5.47 -20.13
C HIS A 235 -9.37 -4.40 -19.01
N GLY A 236 -10.56 -4.21 -18.44
CA GLY A 236 -10.79 -3.27 -17.32
C GLY A 236 -9.90 -3.55 -16.10
N GLU A 237 -9.45 -4.80 -15.92
CA GLU A 237 -8.57 -5.23 -14.84
C GLU A 237 -7.22 -4.49 -14.83
N VAL A 238 -6.66 -4.15 -15.99
CA VAL A 238 -5.38 -3.42 -16.10
C VAL A 238 -5.53 -1.98 -15.58
N PHE A 239 -6.64 -1.32 -15.93
CA PHE A 239 -6.93 0.03 -15.44
C PHE A 239 -7.14 0.07 -13.94
N PHE A 240 -7.68 -1.00 -13.35
CA PHE A 240 -7.84 -1.15 -11.92
C PHE A 240 -6.50 -1.43 -11.23
N ALA A 241 -5.65 -2.28 -11.80
CA ALA A 241 -4.38 -2.68 -11.21
C ALA A 241 -3.32 -1.56 -11.26
N ALA A 242 -3.31 -0.74 -12.32
CA ALA A 242 -2.28 0.29 -12.52
C ALA A 242 -2.18 1.29 -11.35
N PRO A 243 -3.26 1.93 -10.85
CA PRO A 243 -3.17 2.82 -9.71
C PRO A 243 -2.79 2.11 -8.41
N LEU A 244 -3.18 0.85 -8.22
CA LEU A 244 -2.78 0.06 -7.05
C LEU A 244 -1.27 -0.29 -7.09
N LEU A 245 -0.73 -0.57 -8.27
CA LEU A 245 0.72 -0.73 -8.46
C LEU A 245 1.47 0.58 -8.19
N LEU A 246 0.91 1.74 -8.58
CA LEU A 246 1.48 3.04 -8.22
C LEU A 246 1.49 3.27 -6.70
N CYS A 247 0.45 2.83 -5.98
CA CYS A 247 0.45 2.86 -4.51
C CYS A 247 1.60 2.04 -3.94
N GLU A 248 1.84 0.83 -4.49
CA GLU A 248 2.91 -0.06 -4.04
C GLU A 248 4.29 0.51 -4.37
N ILE A 249 4.49 1.08 -5.57
CA ILE A 249 5.74 1.77 -5.93
C ILE A 249 5.99 2.95 -4.99
N GLY A 250 4.97 3.75 -4.68
CA GLY A 250 5.07 4.86 -3.73
C GLY A 250 5.46 4.40 -2.32
N ARG A 251 4.87 3.29 -1.85
CA ARG A 251 5.23 2.63 -0.58
C ARG A 251 6.70 2.20 -0.59
N CYS A 252 7.15 1.50 -1.62
CA CYS A 252 8.53 1.05 -1.77
C CYS A 252 9.51 2.22 -1.85
N ALA A 253 9.18 3.27 -2.61
CA ALA A 253 10.02 4.47 -2.70
C ALA A 253 10.18 5.16 -1.34
N ALA A 254 9.12 5.25 -0.54
CA ALA A 254 9.20 5.78 0.82
C ALA A 254 10.11 4.93 1.72
N LEU A 255 10.02 3.59 1.63
CA LEU A 255 10.91 2.68 2.36
C LEU A 255 12.38 2.82 1.94
N VAL A 256 12.66 2.98 0.63
CA VAL A 256 14.02 3.26 0.13
C VAL A 256 14.55 4.58 0.67
N CYS A 257 13.72 5.63 0.75
CA CYS A 257 14.11 6.90 1.36
C CYS A 257 14.50 6.73 2.83
N VAL A 258 13.77 5.90 3.59
CA VAL A 258 14.10 5.59 4.98
C VAL A 258 15.40 4.78 5.07
N LEU A 259 15.58 3.79 4.20
CA LEU A 259 16.78 2.98 4.12
C LEU A 259 18.04 3.83 3.87
N LEU A 260 17.94 4.81 2.98
CA LEU A 260 19.06 5.68 2.60
C LEU A 260 19.33 6.83 3.59
N TYR A 261 18.38 7.11 4.48
CA TYR A 261 18.48 8.26 5.40
C TYR A 261 19.76 8.28 6.28
N PRO A 262 20.18 7.18 6.95
CA PRO A 262 21.40 7.20 7.77
C PRO A 262 22.66 7.41 6.91
N PHE A 263 22.70 6.90 5.67
CA PHE A 263 23.83 7.07 4.78
C PHE A 263 23.99 8.54 4.33
N THR A 264 22.89 9.19 3.97
CA THR A 264 22.93 10.60 3.56
C THR A 264 23.32 11.54 4.69
N ARG A 265 23.02 11.20 5.92
CA ARG A 265 23.41 11.95 7.12
C ARG A 265 24.90 11.78 7.45
N THR A 266 25.44 10.55 7.35
CA THR A 266 26.85 10.25 7.65
C THR A 266 27.79 10.80 6.57
N CYS A 267 27.40 10.76 5.30
CA CYS A 267 28.24 11.23 4.20
C CYS A 267 28.23 12.76 3.97
N GLY A 268 27.49 13.54 4.78
CA GLY A 268 27.44 15.00 4.65
C GLY A 268 26.81 15.53 3.35
N VAL A 269 26.31 14.64 2.49
CA VAL A 269 25.76 14.97 1.16
C VAL A 269 24.52 15.88 1.23
N LEU A 270 23.87 15.96 2.39
CA LEU A 270 22.71 16.83 2.62
C LEU A 270 23.05 18.33 2.68
N HIS A 271 24.34 18.71 2.77
CA HIS A 271 24.73 20.13 2.78
C HIS A 271 24.81 20.76 1.37
N LEU A 272 24.83 19.97 0.29
CA LEU A 272 25.05 20.47 -1.06
C LEU A 272 23.77 20.79 -1.87
N ARG A 273 22.57 20.56 -1.34
CA ARG A 273 21.33 20.96 -1.99
C ARG A 273 20.54 21.96 -1.15
N ARG A 274 21.11 23.18 -0.97
CA ARG A 274 20.30 24.39 -0.77
C ARG A 274 20.05 24.99 -2.17
N PRO A 275 18.85 24.89 -2.74
CA PRO A 275 18.48 25.84 -3.77
C PRO A 275 18.30 27.18 -3.08
N GLN A 276 18.95 28.19 -3.64
CA GLN A 276 18.73 29.61 -3.34
C GLN A 276 17.28 29.97 -3.65
#